data_3b151d28c5972a666eeb6ee058c16729
#
_entry.id   3b151d28c5972a666eeb6ee058c16729
#
_cell.length_a   1.000
_cell.length_b   1.000
_cell.length_c   1.000
_cell.angle_alpha   90.00
_cell.angle_beta   90.00
_cell.angle_gamma   90.00
#
_symmetry.space_group_name_H-M   'P 1'
#
loop_
_entity.id
_entity.type
_entity.pdbx_description
1 polymer ?
#
loop_
_entity_poly.entity_id
_entity_poly.type
_entity_poly.pdbx_seq_one_letter_code
_entity_poly.pdbx_strand_id
1 'polypeptide(L)'
;MNKELKILELFAGVGGFRIGFENSNKELYKTNWSNQWEPSRKTQDAFEVYNYHFPDSMNINENIEEIPDSIFKKMDADIIVGGFPCQDYSVARSKKNEMGIQGKKGVLFWEIIRAVTQIKPQYLVLENVDRLLKAPSKQRGRDFAIMLAAFNELGYSVEWRIINAAEYGRSQRRRRVFFFVYRNDTAFAKKMDRKFESENSDVFFESHLYDEYIFNDGLFARQFPILPQPIKNRHATYKLSSDIVDISDNFIGTVWNTGIMRHGRYFTIDTVPTMEETPIPLGKILEDEENVHEKYYVTDEKRLEKFKYLRGSKKIERTSVEGHKYIYSEGGMAPTDDLKLPGRTMLTSEGTVNRSTHFIELNGRYRLITPIEAERLQDFPDNWTKFKKLSDGNVVEVSDRMRMFFMGNALVTEIVKRIADELQNIVFEDI
;
A
#
# COMPACT_ATOMS: atom_id res chain seq x y z
N MET A 1 -16.39 -19.22 22.45
CA MET A 1 -16.80 -17.89 21.96
C MET A 1 -15.77 -17.49 20.90
N ASN A 2 -16.20 -17.27 19.65
CA ASN A 2 -15.28 -16.75 18.63
C ASN A 2 -14.88 -15.33 19.06
N LYS A 3 -13.62 -15.11 19.35
CA LYS A 3 -13.10 -13.78 19.70
C LYS A 3 -13.14 -12.94 18.43
N GLU A 4 -13.89 -11.84 18.43
CA GLU A 4 -13.82 -10.83 17.39
C GLU A 4 -12.50 -10.05 17.50
N LEU A 5 -11.91 -9.70 16.37
CA LEU A 5 -10.72 -8.87 16.29
C LEU A 5 -11.12 -7.45 15.85
N LYS A 6 -10.85 -6.51 16.71
CA LYS A 6 -11.17 -5.10 16.50
C LYS A 6 -10.09 -4.41 15.67
N ILE A 7 -10.51 -3.73 14.64
CA ILE A 7 -9.61 -3.07 13.67
C ILE A 7 -9.78 -1.56 13.74
N LEU A 8 -8.66 -0.86 13.74
CA LEU A 8 -8.55 0.55 13.40
C LEU A 8 -7.99 0.67 11.98
N GLU A 9 -8.74 1.29 11.06
CA GLU A 9 -8.30 1.60 9.70
C GLU A 9 -7.85 3.06 9.61
N LEU A 10 -6.56 3.29 9.41
CA LEU A 10 -5.96 4.61 9.22
C LEU A 10 -5.79 4.92 7.73
N PHE A 11 -5.97 6.18 7.34
CA PHE A 11 -5.90 6.60 5.93
C PHE A 11 -6.85 5.79 5.05
N ALA A 12 -8.06 5.58 5.55
CA ALA A 12 -9.00 4.57 5.09
C ALA A 12 -9.43 4.71 3.62
N GLY A 13 -9.26 5.91 3.02
CA GLY A 13 -9.73 6.18 1.67
C GLY A 13 -11.21 5.86 1.52
N VAL A 14 -11.55 4.97 0.61
CA VAL A 14 -12.92 4.48 0.40
C VAL A 14 -13.13 3.05 0.93
N GLY A 15 -12.28 2.58 1.86
CA GLY A 15 -12.48 1.34 2.60
C GLY A 15 -11.83 0.09 1.99
N GLY A 16 -10.72 0.23 1.28
CA GLY A 16 -10.06 -0.90 0.61
C GLY A 16 -9.55 -1.99 1.58
N PHE A 17 -8.95 -1.63 2.71
CA PHE A 17 -8.54 -2.60 3.72
C PHE A 17 -9.75 -3.29 4.34
N ARG A 18 -10.77 -2.52 4.73
CA ARG A 18 -11.98 -3.07 5.33
C ARG A 18 -12.67 -4.08 4.43
N ILE A 19 -12.83 -3.77 3.14
CA ILE A 19 -13.39 -4.70 2.16
C ILE A 19 -12.58 -6.01 2.15
N GLY A 20 -11.26 -5.94 2.07
CA GLY A 20 -10.41 -7.13 2.06
C GLY A 20 -10.55 -7.97 3.32
N PHE A 21 -10.51 -7.36 4.50
CA PHE A 21 -10.66 -8.05 5.78
C PHE A 21 -12.06 -8.64 5.96
N GLU A 22 -13.12 -7.88 5.67
CA GLU A 22 -14.50 -8.39 5.77
C GLU A 22 -14.78 -9.50 4.74
N ASN A 23 -14.20 -9.44 3.54
CA ASN A 23 -14.30 -10.51 2.54
C ASN A 23 -13.53 -11.78 2.93
N SER A 24 -12.50 -11.67 3.77
CA SER A 24 -11.82 -12.82 4.35
C SER A 24 -12.68 -13.49 5.41
N ASN A 25 -13.05 -12.78 6.46
CA ASN A 25 -13.88 -13.30 7.52
C ASN A 25 -14.61 -12.19 8.28
N LYS A 26 -15.82 -11.86 7.87
CA LYS A 26 -16.64 -10.81 8.47
C LYS A 26 -17.01 -11.06 9.94
N GLU A 27 -17.06 -12.31 10.38
CA GLU A 27 -17.38 -12.65 11.77
C GLU A 27 -16.17 -12.46 12.69
N LEU A 28 -14.98 -12.66 12.19
CA LEU A 28 -13.72 -12.47 12.92
C LEU A 28 -13.29 -11.01 12.96
N TYR A 29 -13.25 -10.36 11.79
CA TYR A 29 -12.70 -9.02 11.63
C TYR A 29 -13.77 -7.94 11.72
N LYS A 30 -13.66 -7.05 12.70
CA LYS A 30 -14.58 -5.93 12.91
C LYS A 30 -13.83 -4.61 12.88
N THR A 31 -14.07 -3.81 11.86
CA THR A 31 -13.52 -2.46 11.79
C THR A 31 -14.39 -1.51 12.63
N ASN A 32 -13.96 -1.23 13.85
CA ASN A 32 -14.68 -0.41 14.81
C ASN A 32 -14.36 1.08 14.65
N TRP A 33 -13.15 1.39 14.16
CA TRP A 33 -12.67 2.76 14.03
C TRP A 33 -12.03 2.95 12.66
N SER A 34 -12.23 4.15 12.12
CA SER A 34 -11.51 4.58 10.91
C SER A 34 -11.12 6.06 11.00
N ASN A 35 -10.05 6.42 10.30
CA ASN A 35 -9.67 7.82 10.08
C ASN A 35 -9.39 8.04 8.60
N GLN A 36 -10.03 9.07 8.04
CA GLN A 36 -9.79 9.55 6.69
C GLN A 36 -9.86 11.08 6.65
N TRP A 37 -8.81 11.70 6.15
CA TRP A 37 -8.72 13.15 5.97
C TRP A 37 -7.85 13.49 4.76
N GLU A 38 -8.31 14.45 3.95
CA GLU A 38 -7.56 14.98 2.80
C GLU A 38 -7.29 16.48 2.99
N PRO A 39 -6.09 16.89 3.46
CA PRO A 39 -5.79 18.26 3.85
C PRO A 39 -5.88 19.26 2.68
N SER A 40 -5.64 18.82 1.45
CA SER A 40 -5.67 19.68 0.25
C SER A 40 -7.07 19.86 -0.35
N ARG A 41 -8.11 19.23 0.24
CA ARG A 41 -9.46 19.21 -0.29
C ARG A 41 -10.42 20.02 0.58
N LYS A 42 -11.29 20.81 -0.08
CA LYS A 42 -12.40 21.51 0.59
C LYS A 42 -13.53 20.54 0.98
N THR A 43 -13.74 19.50 0.18
CA THR A 43 -14.73 18.43 0.41
C THR A 43 -14.01 17.14 0.77
N GLN A 44 -14.55 16.39 1.72
CA GLN A 44 -13.97 15.13 2.20
C GLN A 44 -14.65 13.93 1.51
N ASP A 45 -14.64 13.94 0.19
CA ASP A 45 -15.40 13.00 -0.64
C ASP A 45 -15.08 11.53 -0.33
N ALA A 46 -13.82 11.17 -0.09
CA ALA A 46 -13.44 9.80 0.27
C ALA A 46 -14.05 9.37 1.61
N PHE A 47 -13.99 10.24 2.63
CA PHE A 47 -14.63 9.99 3.92
C PHE A 47 -16.14 9.85 3.78
N GLU A 48 -16.79 10.71 2.98
CA GLU A 48 -18.24 10.66 2.75
C GLU A 48 -18.68 9.38 2.03
N VAL A 49 -17.86 8.83 1.10
CA VAL A 49 -18.07 7.50 0.50
C VAL A 49 -17.88 6.40 1.55
N TYR A 50 -16.81 6.46 2.33
CA TYR A 50 -16.56 5.49 3.40
C TYR A 50 -17.75 5.44 4.39
N ASN A 51 -18.18 6.60 4.85
CA ASN A 51 -19.27 6.71 5.82
C ASN A 51 -20.63 6.32 5.25
N TYR A 52 -20.80 6.40 3.91
CA TYR A 52 -21.99 5.86 3.22
C TYR A 52 -22.09 4.35 3.35
N HIS A 53 -20.97 3.64 3.20
CA HIS A 53 -20.93 2.17 3.28
C HIS A 53 -20.89 1.65 4.73
N PHE A 54 -20.29 2.41 5.63
CA PHE A 54 -19.94 1.96 6.99
C PHE A 54 -20.40 2.94 8.06
N PRO A 55 -21.72 3.22 8.17
CA PRO A 55 -22.23 4.22 9.10
C PRO A 55 -22.17 3.79 10.57
N ASP A 56 -22.00 2.48 10.85
CA ASP A 56 -22.09 1.92 12.22
C ASP A 56 -20.74 1.88 12.95
N SER A 57 -19.65 2.24 12.30
CA SER A 57 -18.33 2.36 12.92
C SER A 57 -18.04 3.80 13.32
N MET A 58 -17.10 3.99 14.24
CA MET A 58 -16.62 5.33 14.63
C MET A 58 -15.67 5.86 13.56
N ASN A 59 -16.21 6.61 12.61
CA ASN A 59 -15.47 7.20 11.50
C ASN A 59 -15.04 8.62 11.82
N ILE A 60 -13.73 8.89 11.84
CA ILE A 60 -13.15 10.18 12.22
C ILE A 60 -12.71 10.92 10.96
N ASN A 61 -13.28 12.09 10.73
CA ASN A 61 -12.91 12.98 9.63
C ASN A 61 -12.12 14.19 10.16
N GLU A 62 -10.92 13.93 10.62
CA GLU A 62 -10.00 14.94 11.16
C GLU A 62 -8.57 14.64 10.70
N ASN A 63 -7.75 15.69 10.62
CA ASN A 63 -6.33 15.48 10.44
C ASN A 63 -5.79 14.63 11.59
N ILE A 64 -5.16 13.51 11.25
CA ILE A 64 -4.66 12.56 12.25
C ILE A 64 -3.72 13.23 13.28
N GLU A 65 -2.97 14.26 12.89
CA GLU A 65 -2.09 15.02 13.77
C GLU A 65 -2.86 15.79 14.88
N GLU A 66 -4.14 16.06 14.63
CA GLU A 66 -5.02 16.81 15.54
C GLU A 66 -5.83 15.90 16.47
N ILE A 67 -5.89 14.60 16.18
CA ILE A 67 -6.59 13.63 17.02
C ILE A 67 -5.84 13.47 18.36
N PRO A 68 -6.48 13.75 19.51
CA PRO A 68 -5.83 13.63 20.81
C PRO A 68 -5.43 12.19 21.14
N ASP A 69 -4.32 11.99 21.84
CA ASP A 69 -3.88 10.68 22.33
C ASP A 69 -4.93 9.98 23.21
N SER A 70 -5.75 10.76 23.92
CA SER A 70 -6.84 10.22 24.74
C SER A 70 -7.91 9.50 23.92
N ILE A 71 -8.06 9.82 22.64
CA ILE A 71 -8.96 9.11 21.72
C ILE A 71 -8.35 7.77 21.35
N PHE A 72 -7.08 7.72 20.94
CA PHE A 72 -6.39 6.47 20.66
C PHE A 72 -6.35 5.53 21.87
N LYS A 73 -6.10 6.05 23.08
CA LYS A 73 -6.10 5.26 24.32
C LYS A 73 -7.41 4.56 24.64
N LYS A 74 -8.53 5.07 24.12
CA LYS A 74 -9.86 4.44 24.29
C LYS A 74 -10.15 3.37 23.25
N MET A 75 -9.37 3.31 22.17
CA MET A 75 -9.49 2.29 21.16
C MET A 75 -8.72 1.05 21.63
N ASP A 76 -9.42 -0.06 21.80
CA ASP A 76 -8.84 -1.34 22.16
C ASP A 76 -8.67 -2.22 20.89
N ALA A 77 -8.07 -1.63 19.85
CA ALA A 77 -7.86 -2.30 18.59
C ALA A 77 -6.79 -3.41 18.69
N ASP A 78 -7.15 -4.61 18.24
CA ASP A 78 -6.23 -5.75 18.11
C ASP A 78 -5.31 -5.57 16.89
N ILE A 79 -5.85 -4.94 15.83
CA ILE A 79 -5.16 -4.76 14.55
C ILE A 79 -5.27 -3.29 14.11
N ILE A 80 -4.17 -2.72 13.62
CA ILE A 80 -4.17 -1.47 12.85
C ILE A 80 -3.87 -1.78 11.40
N VAL A 81 -4.68 -1.24 10.48
CA VAL A 81 -4.44 -1.33 9.03
C VAL A 81 -4.38 0.06 8.42
N GLY A 82 -3.65 0.21 7.31
CA GLY A 82 -3.62 1.49 6.61
C GLY A 82 -2.61 1.57 5.46
N GLY A 83 -3.00 2.34 4.44
CA GLY A 83 -2.12 2.74 3.33
C GLY A 83 -1.72 4.20 3.49
N PHE A 84 -0.55 4.47 4.05
CA PHE A 84 -0.11 5.83 4.32
C PHE A 84 0.62 6.46 3.13
N PRO A 85 0.50 7.80 2.91
CA PRO A 85 1.18 8.47 1.81
C PRO A 85 2.70 8.41 1.95
N CYS A 86 3.40 8.26 0.80
CA CYS A 86 4.85 8.33 0.75
C CYS A 86 5.32 9.79 0.87
N GLN A 87 5.95 10.12 1.98
CA GLN A 87 6.52 11.44 2.27
C GLN A 87 8.02 11.33 2.55
N ASP A 88 8.72 12.45 2.59
CA ASP A 88 10.15 12.49 2.97
C ASP A 88 10.31 12.26 4.48
N TYR A 89 10.95 11.17 4.86
CA TYR A 89 11.22 10.77 6.25
C TYR A 89 12.47 11.40 6.86
N SER A 90 13.05 12.42 6.23
CA SER A 90 14.28 13.04 6.69
C SER A 90 14.18 13.53 8.15
N VAL A 91 14.89 12.86 9.05
CA VAL A 91 15.00 13.22 10.47
C VAL A 91 16.00 14.35 10.68
N ALA A 92 16.85 14.63 9.69
CA ALA A 92 17.95 15.59 9.79
C ALA A 92 17.52 17.03 10.13
N ARG A 93 16.28 17.40 9.87
CA ARG A 93 15.75 18.73 10.22
C ARG A 93 15.35 18.87 11.69
N SER A 94 15.22 17.79 12.45
CA SER A 94 14.75 17.81 13.84
C SER A 94 15.88 17.90 14.89
N LYS A 95 17.17 17.71 14.51
CA LYS A 95 18.31 17.87 15.43
C LYS A 95 18.47 19.27 16.04
N LYS A 96 17.86 20.30 15.45
CA LYS A 96 17.91 21.69 15.97
C LYS A 96 16.90 21.97 17.08
N ASN A 97 15.92 21.10 17.29
CA ASN A 97 14.92 21.27 18.33
C ASN A 97 14.93 20.01 19.22
N GLU A 98 15.41 20.15 20.43
CA GLU A 98 15.54 19.12 21.49
C GLU A 98 14.19 18.52 21.95
N MET A 99 13.21 18.41 21.09
CA MET A 99 11.93 17.80 21.42
C MET A 99 11.81 16.47 20.65
N GLY A 100 11.85 15.37 21.39
CA GLY A 100 11.73 13.99 20.91
C GLY A 100 10.64 13.74 19.86
N ILE A 101 10.03 12.60 19.83
CA ILE A 101 8.99 12.17 18.86
C ILE A 101 7.93 13.27 18.55
N GLN A 102 7.67 14.19 19.48
CA GLN A 102 6.71 15.31 19.34
C GLN A 102 7.17 16.44 18.37
N GLY A 103 8.43 16.49 17.97
CA GLY A 103 8.95 17.54 17.06
C GLY A 103 8.85 17.22 15.56
N LYS A 104 8.27 16.10 15.17
CA LYS A 104 8.28 15.58 13.80
C LYS A 104 6.94 15.76 13.07
N LYS A 105 6.31 16.93 13.19
CA LYS A 105 5.06 17.22 12.46
C LYS A 105 5.29 17.13 10.94
N GLY A 106 4.33 16.51 10.25
CA GLY A 106 4.27 16.46 8.77
C GLY A 106 4.65 15.15 8.12
N VAL A 107 5.06 14.11 8.86
CA VAL A 107 5.29 12.77 8.33
C VAL A 107 4.30 11.79 8.95
N LEU A 108 3.31 11.38 8.16
CA LEU A 108 2.16 10.59 8.64
C LEU A 108 2.53 9.21 9.20
N PHE A 109 3.70 8.68 8.86
CA PHE A 109 4.21 7.46 9.50
C PHE A 109 4.37 7.62 11.02
N TRP A 110 4.81 8.79 11.49
CA TRP A 110 4.96 9.03 12.93
C TRP A 110 3.61 9.07 13.67
N GLU A 111 2.55 9.41 12.95
CA GLU A 111 1.20 9.33 13.50
C GLU A 111 0.74 7.87 13.66
N ILE A 112 1.19 6.96 12.78
CA ILE A 112 1.01 5.52 12.99
C ILE A 112 1.77 5.08 14.25
N ILE A 113 3.03 5.46 14.39
CA ILE A 113 3.84 5.14 15.59
C ILE A 113 3.18 5.70 16.86
N ARG A 114 2.63 6.91 16.80
CA ARG A 114 1.87 7.50 17.91
C ARG A 114 0.63 6.67 18.26
N ALA A 115 -0.17 6.29 17.27
CA ALA A 115 -1.33 5.42 17.47
C ALA A 115 -0.92 4.06 18.07
N VAL A 116 0.14 3.43 17.53
CA VAL A 116 0.68 2.16 18.05
C VAL A 116 1.13 2.28 19.50
N THR A 117 1.78 3.39 19.86
CA THR A 117 2.23 3.66 21.24
C THR A 117 1.06 3.73 22.22
N GLN A 118 -0.05 4.32 21.81
CA GLN A 118 -1.23 4.52 22.65
C GLN A 118 -2.10 3.24 22.75
N ILE A 119 -2.29 2.53 21.63
CA ILE A 119 -3.20 1.38 21.49
C ILE A 119 -2.49 0.05 21.84
N LYS A 120 -1.22 -0.08 21.43
CA LYS A 120 -0.42 -1.32 21.55
C LYS A 120 -1.09 -2.53 20.89
N PRO A 121 -1.51 -2.44 19.62
CA PRO A 121 -2.17 -3.53 18.91
C PRO A 121 -1.27 -4.77 18.85
N GLN A 122 -1.87 -5.97 18.68
CA GLN A 122 -1.09 -7.19 18.48
C GLN A 122 -0.46 -7.24 17.09
N TYR A 123 -1.19 -6.73 16.09
CA TYR A 123 -0.79 -6.80 14.69
C TYR A 123 -1.03 -5.48 13.94
N LEU A 124 -0.23 -5.25 12.88
CA LEU A 124 -0.53 -4.23 11.89
C LEU A 124 -0.34 -4.81 10.47
N VAL A 125 -1.17 -4.33 9.54
CA VAL A 125 -0.98 -4.55 8.10
C VAL A 125 -0.98 -3.19 7.42
N LEU A 126 0.18 -2.81 6.91
CA LEU A 126 0.38 -1.50 6.29
C LEU A 126 0.74 -1.65 4.82
N GLU A 127 0.44 -0.62 4.03
CA GLU A 127 0.74 -0.58 2.59
C GLU A 127 1.42 0.73 2.21
N ASN A 128 2.33 0.65 1.25
CA ASN A 128 2.91 1.83 0.61
C ASN A 128 3.38 1.53 -0.82
N VAL A 129 3.80 2.56 -1.53
CA VAL A 129 4.41 2.39 -2.85
C VAL A 129 5.78 1.69 -2.74
N ASP A 130 6.12 0.85 -3.71
CA ASP A 130 7.35 0.04 -3.70
C ASP A 130 8.65 0.88 -3.68
N ARG A 131 8.60 2.12 -4.18
CA ARG A 131 9.75 3.04 -4.13
C ARG A 131 10.17 3.44 -2.70
N LEU A 132 9.31 3.24 -1.69
CA LEU A 132 9.66 3.49 -0.29
C LEU A 132 10.91 2.72 0.12
N LEU A 133 11.08 1.47 -0.33
CA LEU A 133 12.26 0.66 -0.05
C LEU A 133 13.56 1.22 -0.66
N LYS A 134 13.46 2.23 -1.51
CA LYS A 134 14.58 2.86 -2.21
C LYS A 134 14.73 4.35 -1.89
N ALA A 135 13.92 4.86 -0.98
CA ALA A 135 13.96 6.26 -0.57
C ALA A 135 14.99 6.49 0.56
N PRO A 136 15.64 7.63 0.59
CA PRO A 136 15.79 8.61 -0.50
C PRO A 136 16.82 8.14 -1.55
N SER A 137 16.85 8.76 -2.71
CA SER A 137 17.73 8.33 -3.81
C SER A 137 19.23 8.38 -3.47
N LYS A 138 19.63 9.33 -2.63
CA LYS A 138 21.05 9.51 -2.20
C LYS A 138 21.48 8.52 -1.11
N GLN A 139 20.55 7.94 -0.37
CA GLN A 139 20.83 7.00 0.73
C GLN A 139 19.72 5.93 0.74
N ARG A 140 19.79 5.07 -0.28
CA ARG A 140 18.72 4.11 -0.60
C ARG A 140 18.41 3.18 0.56
N GLY A 141 17.13 3.11 0.93
CA GLY A 141 16.64 2.25 2.01
C GLY A 141 16.66 2.88 3.41
N ARG A 142 17.27 4.07 3.58
CA ARG A 142 17.35 4.76 4.87
C ARG A 142 15.96 4.99 5.49
N ASP A 143 15.03 5.50 4.73
CA ASP A 143 13.71 5.85 5.25
C ASP A 143 12.97 4.61 5.76
N PHE A 144 13.12 3.50 5.04
CA PHE A 144 12.56 2.22 5.48
C PHE A 144 13.28 1.66 6.72
N ALA A 145 14.61 1.78 6.80
CA ALA A 145 15.36 1.37 7.99
C ALA A 145 14.95 2.17 9.24
N ILE A 146 14.63 3.46 9.10
CA ILE A 146 14.07 4.28 10.18
C ILE A 146 12.72 3.72 10.65
N MET A 147 11.86 3.31 9.72
CA MET A 147 10.57 2.70 10.06
C MET A 147 10.77 1.38 10.82
N LEU A 148 11.67 0.52 10.36
CA LEU A 148 12.01 -0.73 11.05
C LEU A 148 12.53 -0.47 12.48
N ALA A 149 13.40 0.51 12.64
CA ALA A 149 13.95 0.88 13.96
C ALA A 149 12.85 1.40 14.90
N ALA A 150 11.93 2.21 14.40
CA ALA A 150 10.80 2.72 15.20
C ALA A 150 9.88 1.59 15.69
N PHE A 151 9.58 0.60 14.85
CA PHE A 151 8.82 -0.58 15.28
C PHE A 151 9.61 -1.45 16.27
N ASN A 152 10.91 -1.64 16.03
CA ASN A 152 11.77 -2.39 16.95
C ASN A 152 11.83 -1.76 18.35
N GLU A 153 11.92 -0.43 18.44
CA GLU A 153 11.91 0.31 19.71
C GLU A 153 10.62 0.08 20.50
N LEU A 154 9.49 -0.08 19.81
CA LEU A 154 8.20 -0.38 20.42
C LEU A 154 7.99 -1.88 20.73
N GLY A 155 8.96 -2.75 20.45
CA GLY A 155 8.87 -4.19 20.71
C GLY A 155 8.10 -4.97 19.63
N TYR A 156 8.18 -4.54 18.38
CA TYR A 156 7.56 -5.23 17.23
C TYR A 156 8.61 -5.78 16.28
N SER A 157 8.24 -6.87 15.60
CA SER A 157 8.92 -7.41 14.43
C SER A 157 8.17 -7.03 13.15
N VAL A 158 8.88 -6.98 12.02
CA VAL A 158 8.30 -6.53 10.74
C VAL A 158 8.71 -7.46 9.61
N GLU A 159 7.75 -8.08 8.95
CA GLU A 159 7.92 -8.76 7.66
C GLU A 159 7.45 -7.83 6.54
N TRP A 160 8.17 -7.77 5.41
CA TRP A 160 7.72 -6.99 4.25
C TRP A 160 7.88 -7.76 2.96
N ARG A 161 7.00 -7.43 2.01
CA ARG A 161 7.05 -7.98 0.65
C ARG A 161 6.50 -6.99 -0.36
N ILE A 162 7.22 -6.81 -1.48
CA ILE A 162 6.64 -6.17 -2.65
C ILE A 162 5.77 -7.19 -3.37
N ILE A 163 4.50 -6.83 -3.56
CA ILE A 163 3.51 -7.63 -4.26
C ILE A 163 3.03 -6.84 -5.48
N ASN A 164 3.12 -7.45 -6.66
CA ASN A 164 2.48 -6.96 -7.88
C ASN A 164 1.20 -7.77 -8.09
N ALA A 165 0.05 -7.14 -8.00
CA ALA A 165 -1.23 -7.82 -8.02
C ALA A 165 -1.43 -8.72 -9.24
N ALA A 166 -0.96 -8.31 -10.42
CA ALA A 166 -1.05 -9.12 -11.63
C ALA A 166 -0.26 -10.44 -11.56
N GLU A 167 0.84 -10.48 -10.81
CA GLU A 167 1.66 -11.69 -10.63
C GLU A 167 0.97 -12.73 -9.73
N TYR A 168 -0.11 -12.35 -9.08
CA TYR A 168 -0.96 -13.17 -8.21
C TYR A 168 -2.42 -13.17 -8.69
N GLY A 169 -2.61 -13.31 -10.01
CA GLY A 169 -3.90 -13.56 -10.63
C GLY A 169 -4.85 -12.37 -10.73
N ARG A 170 -4.41 -11.13 -10.42
CA ARG A 170 -5.32 -9.98 -10.49
C ARG A 170 -5.19 -9.22 -11.82
N SER A 171 -6.14 -8.32 -12.05
CA SER A 171 -6.29 -7.64 -13.35
C SER A 171 -5.40 -6.41 -13.54
N GLN A 172 -4.60 -6.02 -12.53
CA GLN A 172 -3.77 -4.82 -12.57
C GLN A 172 -2.31 -5.09 -12.20
N ARG A 173 -1.39 -4.56 -13.00
CA ARG A 173 0.04 -4.51 -12.68
C ARG A 173 0.29 -3.40 -11.67
N ARG A 174 -0.07 -3.64 -10.40
CA ARG A 174 0.08 -2.69 -9.29
C ARG A 174 1.05 -3.24 -8.27
N ARG A 175 2.23 -2.65 -8.22
CA ARG A 175 3.28 -3.01 -7.26
C ARG A 175 3.14 -2.17 -6.01
N ARG A 176 3.06 -2.85 -4.86
CA ARG A 176 3.01 -2.22 -3.54
C ARG A 176 3.87 -3.00 -2.57
N VAL A 177 4.45 -2.32 -1.61
CA VAL A 177 5.06 -2.97 -0.46
C VAL A 177 4.01 -3.10 0.63
N PHE A 178 3.85 -4.31 1.13
CA PHE A 178 3.05 -4.60 2.30
C PHE A 178 3.97 -4.93 3.48
N PHE A 179 3.55 -4.49 4.66
CA PHE A 179 4.23 -4.74 5.93
C PHE A 179 3.28 -5.51 6.82
N PHE A 180 3.75 -6.63 7.33
CA PHE A 180 3.14 -7.32 8.45
C PHE A 180 3.97 -7.03 9.69
N VAL A 181 3.37 -6.34 10.66
CA VAL A 181 4.01 -5.94 11.90
C VAL A 181 3.33 -6.70 13.03
N TYR A 182 4.08 -7.37 13.88
CA TYR A 182 3.54 -8.12 15.00
C TYR A 182 4.34 -7.87 16.28
N ARG A 183 3.61 -7.78 17.38
CA ARG A 183 4.22 -7.53 18.70
C ARG A 183 4.98 -8.77 19.17
N ASN A 184 6.16 -8.57 19.78
CA ASN A 184 7.08 -9.65 20.14
C ASN A 184 6.56 -10.56 21.29
N ASP A 185 5.50 -10.17 21.97
CA ASP A 185 4.86 -10.98 23.02
C ASP A 185 3.68 -11.85 22.53
N THR A 186 3.33 -11.77 21.25
CA THR A 186 2.30 -12.63 20.64
C THR A 186 2.72 -14.09 20.62
N ALA A 187 1.75 -15.01 20.55
CA ALA A 187 2.06 -16.44 20.44
C ALA A 187 2.81 -16.76 19.14
N PHE A 188 2.46 -16.06 18.04
CA PHE A 188 3.17 -16.17 16.77
C PHE A 188 4.65 -15.77 16.92
N ALA A 189 4.95 -14.62 17.53
CA ALA A 189 6.33 -14.18 17.74
C ALA A 189 7.11 -15.19 18.58
N LYS A 190 6.53 -15.67 19.70
CA LYS A 190 7.15 -16.69 20.57
C LYS A 190 7.37 -18.05 19.87
N LYS A 191 6.46 -18.43 18.95
CA LYS A 191 6.64 -19.62 18.13
C LYS A 191 7.83 -19.45 17.17
N MET A 192 7.95 -18.29 16.53
CA MET A 192 9.09 -17.96 15.66
C MET A 192 10.40 -17.92 16.44
N ASP A 193 10.40 -17.35 17.66
CA ASP A 193 11.56 -17.36 18.54
C ASP A 193 12.02 -18.81 18.85
N ARG A 194 11.09 -19.66 19.23
CA ARG A 194 11.41 -21.08 19.53
C ARG A 194 11.88 -21.88 18.31
N LYS A 195 11.33 -21.54 17.12
CA LYS A 195 11.66 -22.27 15.90
C LYS A 195 13.02 -21.83 15.30
N PHE A 196 13.31 -20.55 15.33
CA PHE A 196 14.42 -19.96 14.58
C PHE A 196 15.52 -19.36 15.44
N GLU A 197 15.29 -19.12 16.71
CA GLU A 197 16.28 -18.64 17.64
C GLU A 197 16.69 -19.77 18.61
N SER A 198 17.75 -20.46 18.24
CA SER A 198 18.51 -21.18 19.26
C SER A 198 19.07 -20.13 20.25
N GLU A 199 19.64 -20.52 21.36
CA GLU A 199 20.18 -19.66 22.43
C GLU A 199 21.06 -18.46 21.95
N ASN A 200 21.36 -18.40 20.66
CA ASN A 200 22.11 -17.32 20.01
C ASN A 200 21.30 -16.69 18.86
N SER A 201 20.80 -15.47 19.05
CA SER A 201 20.04 -14.69 18.04
C SER A 201 20.80 -14.47 16.72
N ASP A 202 22.13 -14.56 16.74
CA ASP A 202 22.95 -14.40 15.54
C ASP A 202 22.80 -15.60 14.59
N VAL A 203 22.45 -16.79 15.09
CA VAL A 203 22.22 -18.00 14.27
C VAL A 203 21.08 -17.82 13.27
N PHE A 204 20.03 -17.09 13.63
CA PHE A 204 18.91 -16.81 12.71
C PHE A 204 19.39 -16.08 11.45
N PHE A 205 20.33 -15.14 11.58
CA PHE A 205 20.83 -14.33 10.47
C PHE A 205 22.05 -14.92 9.76
N GLU A 206 22.72 -15.89 10.36
CA GLU A 206 23.91 -16.56 9.80
C GLU A 206 23.61 -17.89 9.13
N SER A 207 22.41 -18.44 9.37
CA SER A 207 21.98 -19.72 8.82
C SER A 207 20.85 -19.54 7.81
N HIS A 208 20.44 -20.65 7.15
CA HIS A 208 19.29 -20.65 6.22
C HIS A 208 17.92 -20.49 6.88
N LEU A 209 17.83 -20.21 8.18
CA LEU A 209 16.57 -20.14 8.91
C LEU A 209 15.68 -18.96 8.44
N TYR A 210 16.26 -17.84 8.04
CA TYR A 210 15.48 -16.75 7.45
C TYR A 210 14.87 -17.11 6.09
N ASP A 211 15.52 -17.99 5.32
CA ASP A 211 14.97 -18.52 4.08
C ASP A 211 13.71 -19.32 4.40
N GLU A 212 13.76 -20.19 5.41
CA GLU A 212 12.59 -20.95 5.85
C GLU A 212 11.46 -20.03 6.31
N TYR A 213 11.76 -18.99 7.09
CA TYR A 213 10.76 -17.99 7.46
C TYR A 213 10.12 -17.32 6.24
N ILE A 214 10.94 -16.76 5.35
CA ILE A 214 10.47 -15.97 4.20
C ILE A 214 9.72 -16.82 3.18
N PHE A 215 10.19 -18.03 2.91
CA PHE A 215 9.63 -18.88 1.87
C PHE A 215 8.52 -19.82 2.34
N ASN A 216 8.44 -20.14 3.65
CA ASN A 216 7.54 -21.15 4.17
C ASN A 216 6.64 -20.70 5.32
N ASP A 217 7.14 -19.92 6.28
CA ASP A 217 6.47 -19.70 7.57
C ASP A 217 5.88 -18.32 7.76
N GLY A 218 6.43 -17.29 7.09
CA GLY A 218 5.97 -15.90 7.18
C GLY A 218 4.56 -15.72 6.64
N LEU A 219 3.91 -14.62 7.03
CA LEU A 219 2.53 -14.32 6.62
C LEU A 219 2.37 -14.34 5.09
N PHE A 220 3.35 -13.80 4.36
CA PHE A 220 3.22 -13.72 2.90
C PHE A 220 3.56 -15.03 2.17
N ALA A 221 4.17 -16.01 2.84
CA ALA A 221 4.77 -17.18 2.19
C ALA A 221 3.77 -17.98 1.36
N ARG A 222 2.63 -18.36 1.94
CA ARG A 222 1.64 -19.25 1.29
C ARG A 222 0.82 -18.53 0.22
N GLN A 223 0.41 -17.30 0.49
CA GLN A 223 -0.49 -16.56 -0.38
C GLN A 223 0.24 -15.87 -1.54
N PHE A 224 1.53 -15.63 -1.36
CA PHE A 224 2.35 -14.90 -2.33
C PHE A 224 3.69 -15.62 -2.52
N PRO A 225 3.69 -16.84 -3.09
CA PRO A 225 4.91 -17.64 -3.22
C PRO A 225 5.93 -16.97 -4.13
N ILE A 226 7.20 -17.06 -3.74
CA ILE A 226 8.34 -16.41 -4.38
C ILE A 226 9.53 -17.35 -4.48
N LEU A 227 10.48 -16.99 -5.33
CA LEU A 227 11.78 -17.62 -5.48
C LEU A 227 12.88 -16.57 -5.32
N PRO A 228 14.11 -16.96 -4.91
CA PRO A 228 15.26 -16.09 -5.01
C PRO A 228 15.47 -15.62 -6.46
N GLN A 229 15.96 -14.39 -6.64
CA GLN A 229 16.29 -13.86 -7.95
C GLN A 229 17.36 -14.76 -8.64
N PRO A 230 17.07 -15.38 -9.79
CA PRO A 230 17.93 -16.46 -10.34
C PRO A 230 19.27 -15.97 -10.90
N ILE A 231 19.37 -14.69 -11.30
CA ILE A 231 20.57 -14.18 -11.97
C ILE A 231 21.63 -13.72 -10.95
N LYS A 232 21.18 -13.22 -9.79
CA LYS A 232 22.06 -12.69 -8.73
C LYS A 232 21.45 -13.04 -7.38
N ASN A 233 22.17 -13.84 -6.62
CA ASN A 233 21.81 -14.08 -5.22
C ASN A 233 22.07 -12.79 -4.42
N ARG A 234 21.05 -11.92 -4.34
CA ARG A 234 21.13 -10.63 -3.67
C ARG A 234 20.42 -10.70 -2.34
N HIS A 235 21.19 -10.86 -1.30
CA HIS A 235 20.70 -10.78 0.07
C HIS A 235 21.63 -9.91 0.91
N ALA A 236 21.13 -9.43 2.03
CA ALA A 236 21.89 -8.64 2.99
C ALA A 236 21.29 -8.79 4.39
N THR A 237 22.13 -8.68 5.38
CA THR A 237 21.74 -8.51 6.79
C THR A 237 22.24 -7.15 7.28
N TYR A 238 21.53 -6.57 8.22
CA TYR A 238 21.92 -5.29 8.81
C TYR A 238 21.47 -5.21 10.26
N LYS A 239 22.35 -4.78 11.14
CA LYS A 239 22.02 -4.48 12.54
C LYS A 239 21.60 -3.03 12.63
N LEU A 240 20.35 -2.78 13.03
CA LEU A 240 19.85 -1.43 13.23
C LEU A 240 20.52 -0.79 14.44
N SER A 241 20.89 0.48 14.30
CA SER A 241 21.29 1.29 15.46
C SER A 241 20.09 1.51 16.38
N SER A 242 20.33 1.57 17.67
CA SER A 242 19.32 1.99 18.65
C SER A 242 19.00 3.48 18.56
N ASP A 243 19.86 4.27 17.91
CA ASP A 243 19.64 5.68 17.65
C ASP A 243 19.13 5.90 16.21
N ILE A 244 17.87 6.32 16.09
CA ILE A 244 17.23 6.64 14.80
C ILE A 244 17.99 7.78 14.08
N VAL A 245 18.62 8.69 14.81
CA VAL A 245 19.41 9.78 14.23
C VAL A 245 20.68 9.21 13.56
N ASP A 246 21.32 8.25 14.19
CA ASP A 246 22.45 7.55 13.58
C ASP A 246 22.05 6.83 12.30
N ILE A 247 20.90 6.16 12.28
CA ILE A 247 20.35 5.56 11.04
C ILE A 247 20.12 6.63 9.98
N SER A 248 19.53 7.76 10.35
CA SER A 248 19.28 8.86 9.42
C SER A 248 20.54 9.41 8.77
N ASP A 249 21.62 9.51 9.52
CA ASP A 249 22.87 10.13 9.08
C ASP A 249 23.81 9.13 8.41
N ASN A 250 23.89 7.90 8.94
CA ASN A 250 24.97 6.95 8.64
C ASN A 250 24.50 5.63 8.01
N PHE A 251 23.24 5.50 7.60
CA PHE A 251 22.75 4.26 7.00
C PHE A 251 23.49 3.89 5.71
N ILE A 252 24.09 2.71 5.71
CA ILE A 252 24.83 2.12 4.58
C ILE A 252 24.29 0.75 4.16
N GLY A 253 23.17 0.32 4.75
CA GLY A 253 22.54 -0.96 4.47
C GLY A 253 21.87 -1.01 3.10
N THR A 254 21.39 -2.21 2.77
CA THR A 254 20.60 -2.46 1.55
C THR A 254 19.24 -2.99 1.96
N VAL A 255 18.20 -2.59 1.24
CA VAL A 255 16.84 -3.13 1.39
C VAL A 255 16.35 -3.63 0.04
N TRP A 256 16.01 -4.91 -0.02
CA TRP A 256 15.42 -5.58 -1.17
C TRP A 256 13.91 -5.72 -1.02
N ASN A 257 13.27 -6.31 -2.03
CA ASN A 257 11.82 -6.40 -2.15
C ASN A 257 11.14 -7.35 -1.13
N THR A 258 11.92 -8.12 -0.40
CA THR A 258 11.43 -9.05 0.64
C THR A 258 12.37 -9.03 1.83
N GLY A 259 11.83 -9.17 3.03
CA GLY A 259 12.66 -9.29 4.22
C GLY A 259 11.89 -9.41 5.52
N ILE A 260 12.65 -9.56 6.60
CA ILE A 260 12.19 -9.68 7.98
C ILE A 260 13.12 -8.90 8.90
N MET A 261 12.56 -8.13 9.82
CA MET A 261 13.27 -7.49 10.93
C MET A 261 12.79 -8.08 12.24
N ARG A 262 13.72 -8.55 13.07
CA ARG A 262 13.47 -9.06 14.41
C ARG A 262 14.61 -8.66 15.35
N HIS A 263 14.28 -8.27 16.57
CA HIS A 263 15.27 -7.95 17.63
C HIS A 263 16.40 -7.00 17.17
N GLY A 264 16.03 -5.96 16.41
CA GLY A 264 16.97 -4.93 15.97
C GLY A 264 17.89 -5.33 14.81
N ARG A 265 17.66 -6.48 14.18
CA ARG A 265 18.36 -6.89 12.97
C ARG A 265 17.38 -7.18 11.85
N TYR A 266 17.74 -6.91 10.61
CA TYR A 266 16.95 -7.36 9.47
C TYR A 266 17.77 -8.21 8.51
N PHE A 267 17.08 -9.13 7.88
CA PHE A 267 17.50 -9.84 6.69
C PHE A 267 16.62 -9.42 5.51
N THR A 268 17.22 -9.27 4.34
CA THR A 268 16.53 -8.89 3.12
C THR A 268 17.09 -9.64 1.93
N ILE A 269 16.20 -9.99 1.00
CA ILE A 269 16.54 -10.75 -0.21
C ILE A 269 15.77 -10.23 -1.42
N ASP A 270 16.42 -10.23 -2.59
CA ASP A 270 15.80 -9.93 -3.88
C ASP A 270 15.12 -11.19 -4.41
N THR A 271 13.82 -11.11 -4.64
CA THR A 271 12.98 -12.26 -5.01
C THR A 271 12.15 -11.96 -6.25
N VAL A 272 11.68 -13.03 -6.88
CA VAL A 272 10.72 -13.01 -7.99
C VAL A 272 9.51 -13.88 -7.65
N PRO A 273 8.31 -13.59 -8.16
CA PRO A 273 7.15 -14.44 -7.95
C PRO A 273 7.32 -15.79 -8.66
N THR A 274 6.68 -16.84 -8.15
CA THR A 274 6.68 -18.17 -8.79
C THR A 274 5.89 -18.18 -10.10
N MET A 275 5.03 -17.20 -10.35
CA MET A 275 4.19 -17.07 -11.56
C MET A 275 3.22 -18.25 -11.76
N GLU A 276 2.71 -18.81 -10.66
CA GLU A 276 1.76 -19.92 -10.71
C GLU A 276 0.34 -19.50 -11.12
N GLU A 277 0.01 -18.22 -10.94
CA GLU A 277 -1.29 -17.67 -11.25
C GLU A 277 -1.26 -16.86 -12.56
N THR A 278 -2.28 -17.06 -13.40
CA THR A 278 -2.45 -16.28 -14.63
C THR A 278 -3.16 -14.97 -14.33
N PRO A 279 -2.60 -13.80 -14.73
CA PRO A 279 -3.27 -12.52 -14.57
C PRO A 279 -4.62 -12.48 -15.31
N ILE A 280 -5.59 -11.80 -14.74
CA ILE A 280 -6.84 -11.50 -15.43
C ILE A 280 -6.58 -10.42 -16.48
N PRO A 281 -6.87 -10.69 -17.78
CA PRO A 281 -6.71 -9.69 -18.82
C PRO A 281 -7.64 -8.48 -18.64
N LEU A 282 -7.18 -7.29 -19.06
CA LEU A 282 -7.98 -6.05 -19.03
C LEU A 282 -9.34 -6.23 -19.72
N GLY A 283 -9.38 -6.93 -20.85
CA GLY A 283 -10.62 -7.20 -21.58
C GLY A 283 -11.70 -7.95 -20.78
N LYS A 284 -11.31 -8.67 -19.71
CA LYS A 284 -12.26 -9.44 -18.89
C LYS A 284 -12.97 -8.60 -17.82
N ILE A 285 -12.46 -7.41 -17.53
CA ILE A 285 -13.08 -6.52 -16.54
C ILE A 285 -13.92 -5.40 -17.17
N LEU A 286 -13.93 -5.32 -18.50
CA LEU A 286 -14.71 -4.31 -19.21
C LEU A 286 -16.22 -4.54 -19.05
N GLU A 287 -16.96 -3.44 -19.06
CA GLU A 287 -18.42 -3.47 -19.19
C GLU A 287 -18.80 -3.87 -20.63
N ASP A 288 -19.99 -4.42 -20.77
CA ASP A 288 -20.57 -4.66 -22.09
C ASP A 288 -20.76 -3.31 -22.81
N GLU A 289 -20.40 -3.23 -24.10
CA GLU A 289 -20.40 -1.96 -24.85
C GLU A 289 -21.73 -1.22 -24.83
N GLU A 290 -22.83 -1.96 -24.78
CA GLU A 290 -24.20 -1.39 -24.71
C GLU A 290 -24.47 -0.63 -23.41
N ASN A 291 -23.71 -0.93 -22.34
CA ASN A 291 -23.81 -0.26 -21.04
C ASN A 291 -22.86 0.93 -20.90
N VAL A 292 -21.90 1.08 -21.83
CA VAL A 292 -20.91 2.16 -21.76
C VAL A 292 -21.46 3.44 -22.38
N HIS A 293 -21.57 4.49 -21.56
CA HIS A 293 -22.06 5.78 -22.02
C HIS A 293 -21.11 6.43 -23.04
N GLU A 294 -21.64 7.10 -24.07
CA GLU A 294 -20.88 7.73 -25.16
C GLU A 294 -19.83 8.74 -24.68
N LYS A 295 -19.98 9.35 -23.51
CA LYS A 295 -18.98 10.29 -22.94
C LYS A 295 -17.58 9.70 -22.74
N TYR A 296 -17.46 8.36 -22.62
CA TYR A 296 -16.17 7.68 -22.47
C TYR A 296 -15.47 7.43 -23.80
N TYR A 297 -16.19 7.49 -24.92
CA TYR A 297 -15.62 7.33 -26.24
C TYR A 297 -14.86 8.60 -26.66
N VAL A 298 -13.74 8.39 -27.34
CA VAL A 298 -12.91 9.48 -27.86
C VAL A 298 -13.12 9.54 -29.36
N THR A 299 -14.05 10.41 -29.77
CA THR A 299 -14.44 10.63 -31.18
C THR A 299 -13.80 11.88 -31.78
N ASP A 300 -13.33 12.82 -30.94
CA ASP A 300 -12.64 14.02 -31.37
C ASP A 300 -11.21 13.71 -31.87
N GLU A 301 -10.93 14.04 -33.11
CA GLU A 301 -9.67 13.79 -33.76
C GLU A 301 -8.48 14.44 -33.05
N LYS A 302 -8.64 15.68 -32.56
CA LYS A 302 -7.59 16.39 -31.80
C LYS A 302 -7.24 15.64 -30.49
N ARG A 303 -8.24 15.09 -29.83
CA ARG A 303 -8.05 14.31 -28.62
C ARG A 303 -7.35 12.96 -28.91
N LEU A 304 -7.70 12.31 -30.03
CA LEU A 304 -7.02 11.10 -30.51
C LEU A 304 -5.55 11.37 -30.82
N GLU A 305 -5.26 12.43 -31.59
CA GLU A 305 -3.89 12.83 -31.91
C GLU A 305 -3.08 13.17 -30.64
N LYS A 306 -3.71 13.79 -29.65
CA LYS A 306 -3.07 14.06 -28.36
C LYS A 306 -2.69 12.79 -27.62
N PHE A 307 -3.55 11.75 -27.60
CA PHE A 307 -3.20 10.44 -27.02
C PHE A 307 -2.05 9.78 -27.77
N LYS A 308 -2.07 9.78 -29.10
CA LYS A 308 -0.98 9.25 -29.95
C LYS A 308 0.34 9.96 -29.63
N TYR A 309 0.34 11.30 -29.58
CA TYR A 309 1.50 12.09 -29.20
C TYR A 309 2.01 11.77 -27.80
N LEU A 310 1.12 11.70 -26.80
CA LEU A 310 1.50 11.43 -25.40
C LEU A 310 2.09 10.05 -25.21
N ARG A 311 1.63 9.05 -25.97
CA ARG A 311 2.11 7.67 -25.90
C ARG A 311 3.31 7.40 -26.81
N GLY A 312 3.58 8.28 -27.77
CA GLY A 312 4.76 8.20 -28.64
C GLY A 312 6.08 8.46 -27.89
N SER A 313 7.19 8.07 -28.52
CA SER A 313 8.53 8.41 -28.04
C SER A 313 8.81 9.90 -28.25
N LYS A 314 9.52 10.52 -27.31
CA LYS A 314 9.85 11.95 -27.36
C LYS A 314 11.28 12.21 -26.91
N LYS A 315 11.88 13.20 -27.54
CA LYS A 315 13.11 13.84 -27.09
C LYS A 315 12.83 15.32 -26.95
N ILE A 316 12.83 15.83 -25.74
CA ILE A 316 12.44 17.21 -25.43
C ILE A 316 13.63 17.90 -24.75
N GLU A 317 14.08 19.01 -25.31
CA GLU A 317 15.07 19.85 -24.64
C GLU A 317 14.43 20.50 -23.42
N ARG A 318 15.06 20.34 -22.26
CA ARG A 318 14.64 20.93 -20.99
C ARG A 318 15.80 21.66 -20.35
N THR A 319 15.47 22.64 -19.53
CA THR A 319 16.45 23.37 -18.71
C THR A 319 16.23 22.99 -17.24
N SER A 320 17.31 22.62 -16.55
CA SER A 320 17.26 22.35 -15.11
C SER A 320 17.01 23.64 -14.33
N VAL A 321 16.67 23.51 -13.05
CA VAL A 321 16.53 24.67 -12.14
C VAL A 321 17.84 25.48 -12.03
N GLU A 322 18.97 24.83 -12.27
CA GLU A 322 20.32 25.43 -12.27
C GLU A 322 20.72 26.00 -13.65
N GLY A 323 19.81 26.01 -14.64
CA GLY A 323 20.05 26.58 -15.97
C GLY A 323 20.74 25.65 -16.98
N HIS A 324 21.04 24.40 -16.63
CA HIS A 324 21.67 23.45 -17.57
C HIS A 324 20.64 22.86 -18.54
N LYS A 325 20.93 22.92 -19.83
CA LYS A 325 20.12 22.27 -20.86
C LYS A 325 20.43 20.80 -20.93
N TYR A 326 19.37 20.00 -20.97
CA TYR A 326 19.47 18.54 -21.17
C TYR A 326 18.35 18.04 -22.05
N ILE A 327 18.56 16.90 -22.71
CA ILE A 327 17.53 16.24 -23.51
C ILE A 327 16.78 15.25 -22.61
N TYR A 328 15.53 15.58 -22.31
CA TYR A 328 14.62 14.63 -21.69
C TYR A 328 14.14 13.64 -22.76
N SER A 329 14.45 12.36 -22.55
CA SER A 329 14.05 11.29 -23.44
C SER A 329 12.95 10.44 -22.80
N GLU A 330 11.84 10.30 -23.49
CA GLU A 330 10.71 9.46 -23.07
C GLU A 330 10.48 8.38 -24.14
N GLY A 331 10.62 7.10 -23.75
CA GLY A 331 10.38 5.96 -24.64
C GLY A 331 8.91 5.88 -25.08
N GLY A 332 8.63 5.30 -26.24
CA GLY A 332 7.27 5.02 -26.71
C GLY A 332 6.61 3.91 -25.89
N MET A 333 5.28 3.92 -25.88
CA MET A 333 4.43 2.84 -25.37
C MET A 333 3.39 2.47 -26.42
N ALA A 334 2.70 1.35 -26.25
CA ALA A 334 1.64 0.93 -27.17
C ALA A 334 0.60 2.06 -27.36
N PRO A 335 0.07 2.27 -28.57
CA PRO A 335 -0.94 3.29 -28.84
C PRO A 335 -2.19 3.16 -27.99
N THR A 336 -2.63 1.92 -27.75
CA THR A 336 -3.73 1.54 -26.85
C THR A 336 -3.25 0.48 -25.88
N ASP A 337 -3.99 0.30 -24.78
CA ASP A 337 -3.72 -0.78 -23.83
C ASP A 337 -4.21 -2.12 -24.42
N ASP A 338 -3.36 -3.13 -24.36
CA ASP A 338 -3.69 -4.47 -24.86
C ASP A 338 -4.69 -5.17 -23.94
N LEU A 339 -5.85 -5.51 -24.49
CA LEU A 339 -6.94 -6.16 -23.77
C LEU A 339 -6.63 -7.61 -23.33
N LYS A 340 -5.58 -8.22 -23.87
CA LYS A 340 -5.11 -9.57 -23.49
C LYS A 340 -4.14 -9.55 -22.31
N LEU A 341 -3.64 -8.37 -21.94
CA LEU A 341 -2.74 -8.19 -20.81
C LEU A 341 -3.48 -7.59 -19.61
N PRO A 342 -2.99 -7.77 -18.37
CA PRO A 342 -3.53 -7.05 -17.23
C PRO A 342 -3.34 -5.54 -17.39
N GLY A 343 -4.25 -4.76 -16.83
CA GLY A 343 -4.18 -3.30 -16.84
C GLY A 343 -2.88 -2.78 -16.21
N ARG A 344 -2.47 -1.60 -16.61
CA ARG A 344 -1.32 -0.90 -16.00
C ARG A 344 -1.69 -0.39 -14.61
N THR A 345 -0.72 0.09 -13.85
CA THR A 345 -1.00 0.79 -12.59
C THR A 345 -1.86 2.02 -12.86
N MET A 346 -3.05 2.04 -12.29
CA MET A 346 -3.95 3.19 -12.33
C MET A 346 -3.43 4.30 -11.42
N LEU A 347 -3.44 5.53 -11.92
CA LEU A 347 -3.02 6.73 -11.20
C LEU A 347 -4.23 7.62 -10.87
N THR A 348 -4.04 8.58 -9.97
CA THR A 348 -5.08 9.55 -9.58
C THR A 348 -5.54 10.47 -10.72
N SER A 349 -4.76 10.54 -11.79
CA SER A 349 -5.08 11.26 -13.03
C SER A 349 -5.86 10.42 -14.05
N GLU A 350 -6.29 9.20 -13.70
CA GLU A 350 -7.11 8.36 -14.57
C GLU A 350 -8.35 9.10 -15.06
N GLY A 351 -8.79 8.81 -16.28
CA GLY A 351 -9.92 9.49 -16.91
C GLY A 351 -9.59 10.86 -17.53
N THR A 352 -8.37 11.38 -17.36
CA THR A 352 -7.91 12.61 -18.04
C THR A 352 -6.99 12.32 -19.22
N VAL A 353 -6.75 13.31 -20.08
CA VAL A 353 -5.87 13.14 -21.24
C VAL A 353 -4.41 13.21 -20.81
N ASN A 354 -3.85 12.07 -20.46
CA ASN A 354 -2.44 11.92 -20.12
C ASN A 354 -1.90 10.56 -20.59
N ARG A 355 -0.58 10.39 -20.54
CA ARG A 355 0.10 9.19 -20.98
C ARG A 355 -0.30 7.93 -20.19
N SER A 356 -0.59 8.09 -18.90
CA SER A 356 -0.82 6.99 -17.96
C SER A 356 -2.27 6.53 -17.93
N THR A 357 -3.20 7.31 -18.49
CA THR A 357 -4.62 6.95 -18.57
C THR A 357 -4.80 5.68 -19.41
N HIS A 358 -5.63 4.76 -18.96
CA HIS A 358 -6.01 3.60 -19.76
C HIS A 358 -6.80 4.07 -20.99
N PHE A 359 -6.29 3.73 -22.14
CA PHE A 359 -6.84 4.09 -23.44
C PHE A 359 -6.93 2.83 -24.28
N ILE A 360 -8.14 2.39 -24.57
CA ILE A 360 -8.41 1.11 -25.22
C ILE A 360 -9.08 1.31 -26.57
N GLU A 361 -8.90 0.30 -27.42
CA GLU A 361 -9.60 0.15 -28.69
C GLU A 361 -10.42 -1.13 -28.65
N LEU A 362 -11.71 -1.01 -28.94
CA LEU A 362 -12.64 -2.11 -28.99
C LEU A 362 -13.55 -1.92 -30.21
N ASN A 363 -13.62 -2.92 -31.09
CA ASN A 363 -14.45 -2.90 -32.31
C ASN A 363 -14.26 -1.63 -33.19
N GLY A 364 -13.02 -1.14 -33.29
CA GLY A 364 -12.67 0.04 -34.06
C GLY A 364 -13.02 1.39 -33.39
N ARG A 365 -13.48 1.37 -32.14
CA ARG A 365 -13.78 2.55 -31.36
C ARG A 365 -12.78 2.73 -30.23
N TYR A 366 -12.36 3.97 -30.01
CA TYR A 366 -11.41 4.31 -28.93
C TYR A 366 -12.18 4.86 -27.73
N ARG A 367 -11.80 4.43 -26.54
CA ARG A 367 -12.39 4.96 -25.31
C ARG A 367 -11.46 4.91 -24.09
N LEU A 368 -11.84 5.62 -23.07
CA LEU A 368 -11.30 5.48 -21.72
C LEU A 368 -12.04 4.37 -20.96
N ILE A 369 -11.47 3.88 -19.89
CA ILE A 369 -12.19 3.01 -18.96
C ILE A 369 -13.23 3.80 -18.18
N THR A 370 -14.30 3.11 -17.78
CA THR A 370 -15.36 3.68 -16.94
C THR A 370 -15.00 3.64 -15.45
N PRO A 371 -15.68 4.38 -14.56
CA PRO A 371 -15.50 4.24 -13.13
C PRO A 371 -15.75 2.82 -12.60
N ILE A 372 -16.71 2.08 -13.17
CA ILE A 372 -16.95 0.68 -12.80
C ILE A 372 -15.77 -0.20 -13.18
N GLU A 373 -15.21 -0.03 -14.37
CA GLU A 373 -14.01 -0.75 -14.79
C GLU A 373 -12.79 -0.40 -13.95
N ALA A 374 -12.70 0.85 -13.49
CA ALA A 374 -11.67 1.29 -12.55
C ALA A 374 -11.82 0.62 -11.17
N GLU A 375 -13.06 0.48 -10.68
CA GLU A 375 -13.38 -0.26 -9.46
C GLU A 375 -13.00 -1.74 -9.60
N ARG A 376 -13.34 -2.39 -10.72
CA ARG A 376 -12.97 -3.77 -11.03
C ARG A 376 -11.46 -3.99 -11.12
N LEU A 377 -10.67 -3.01 -11.61
CA LEU A 377 -9.21 -3.06 -11.62
C LEU A 377 -8.59 -3.12 -10.22
N GLN A 378 -9.30 -2.64 -9.20
CA GLN A 378 -8.91 -2.67 -7.80
C GLN A 378 -9.66 -3.75 -7.01
N ASP A 379 -10.42 -4.62 -7.69
CA ASP A 379 -11.28 -5.66 -7.09
C ASP A 379 -12.33 -5.09 -6.10
N PHE A 380 -12.77 -3.85 -6.30
CA PHE A 380 -13.91 -3.29 -5.60
C PHE A 380 -15.23 -3.76 -6.23
N PRO A 381 -16.32 -3.81 -5.48
CA PRO A 381 -17.65 -4.03 -6.04
C PRO A 381 -18.03 -2.92 -7.03
N ASP A 382 -18.80 -3.27 -8.07
CA ASP A 382 -19.32 -2.31 -9.03
C ASP A 382 -20.14 -1.21 -8.33
N ASN A 383 -19.93 0.03 -8.76
CA ASN A 383 -20.57 1.22 -8.18
C ASN A 383 -20.24 1.50 -6.71
N TRP A 384 -19.17 0.92 -6.17
CA TRP A 384 -18.74 1.18 -4.79
C TRP A 384 -18.55 2.66 -4.51
N THR A 385 -17.96 3.41 -5.43
CA THR A 385 -17.67 4.84 -5.28
C THR A 385 -18.74 5.74 -5.84
N LYS A 386 -19.91 5.19 -6.26
CA LYS A 386 -20.95 5.96 -6.95
C LYS A 386 -21.66 6.96 -6.04
N PHE A 387 -21.88 6.61 -4.80
CA PHE A 387 -22.63 7.42 -3.84
C PHE A 387 -21.77 7.79 -2.63
N LYS A 388 -22.11 8.94 -2.05
CA LYS A 388 -21.54 9.44 -0.80
C LYS A 388 -22.62 10.05 0.08
N LYS A 389 -22.44 10.01 1.39
CA LYS A 389 -23.35 10.56 2.38
C LYS A 389 -22.78 11.84 2.95
N LEU A 390 -23.47 12.94 2.75
CA LEU A 390 -23.09 14.25 3.28
C LEU A 390 -23.38 14.34 4.78
N SER A 391 -22.81 15.35 5.43
CA SER A 391 -23.00 15.59 6.87
C SER A 391 -24.44 15.90 7.28
N ASP A 392 -25.26 16.42 6.35
CA ASP A 392 -26.69 16.66 6.54
C ASP A 392 -27.56 15.39 6.35
N GLY A 393 -26.92 14.25 6.05
CA GLY A 393 -27.56 12.95 5.82
C GLY A 393 -28.00 12.70 4.39
N ASN A 394 -27.92 13.66 3.48
CA ASN A 394 -28.27 13.49 2.09
C ASN A 394 -27.29 12.58 1.37
N VAL A 395 -27.79 11.72 0.49
CA VAL A 395 -26.99 10.86 -0.37
C VAL A 395 -26.95 11.47 -1.77
N VAL A 396 -25.74 11.67 -2.29
CA VAL A 396 -25.50 12.29 -3.59
C VAL A 396 -24.54 11.45 -4.43
N GLU A 397 -24.61 11.62 -5.76
CA GLU A 397 -23.67 10.95 -6.66
C GLU A 397 -22.29 11.61 -6.63
N VAL A 398 -21.26 10.78 -6.72
CA VAL A 398 -19.87 11.19 -6.87
C VAL A 398 -19.53 11.35 -8.34
N SER A 399 -18.83 12.42 -8.70
CA SER A 399 -18.41 12.65 -10.08
C SER A 399 -17.46 11.56 -10.57
N ASP A 400 -17.46 11.23 -11.86
CA ASP A 400 -16.56 10.26 -12.46
C ASP A 400 -15.09 10.58 -12.16
N ARG A 401 -14.72 11.86 -12.20
CA ARG A 401 -13.37 12.31 -11.89
C ARG A 401 -12.93 11.93 -10.48
N MET A 402 -13.83 12.08 -9.50
CA MET A 402 -13.53 11.71 -8.11
C MET A 402 -13.49 10.20 -7.93
N ARG A 403 -14.39 9.46 -8.58
CA ARG A 403 -14.39 8.00 -8.60
C ARG A 403 -13.05 7.46 -9.11
N MET A 404 -12.56 8.01 -10.25
CA MET A 404 -11.25 7.66 -10.80
C MET A 404 -10.10 8.04 -9.86
N PHE A 405 -10.17 9.20 -9.22
CA PHE A 405 -9.17 9.65 -8.24
C PHE A 405 -9.08 8.67 -7.06
N PHE A 406 -10.21 8.22 -6.52
CA PHE A 406 -10.23 7.24 -5.43
C PHE A 406 -9.56 5.93 -5.84
N MET A 407 -9.88 5.43 -7.02
CA MET A 407 -9.31 4.17 -7.52
C MET A 407 -7.82 4.30 -7.81
N GLY A 408 -7.35 5.46 -8.23
CA GLY A 408 -5.91 5.74 -8.35
C GLY A 408 -5.15 5.66 -7.03
N ASN A 409 -5.77 6.08 -5.93
CA ASN A 409 -5.22 6.01 -4.58
C ASN A 409 -5.46 4.66 -3.89
N ALA A 410 -6.47 3.90 -4.31
CA ALA A 410 -6.86 2.65 -3.69
C ALA A 410 -5.80 1.54 -3.88
N LEU A 411 -6.01 0.46 -3.22
CA LEU A 411 -5.26 -0.79 -3.32
C LEU A 411 -6.18 -1.91 -3.87
N VAL A 412 -5.57 -3.01 -4.29
CA VAL A 412 -6.31 -4.19 -4.79
C VAL A 412 -6.85 -4.97 -3.59
N THR A 413 -8.17 -4.97 -3.40
CA THR A 413 -8.81 -5.52 -2.19
C THR A 413 -8.62 -7.02 -2.04
N GLU A 414 -8.51 -7.78 -3.13
CA GLU A 414 -8.25 -9.22 -3.09
C GLU A 414 -6.85 -9.53 -2.53
N ILE A 415 -5.84 -8.69 -2.77
CA ILE A 415 -4.52 -8.85 -2.14
C ILE A 415 -4.64 -8.70 -0.62
N VAL A 416 -5.40 -7.72 -0.16
CA VAL A 416 -5.67 -7.53 1.28
C VAL A 416 -6.44 -8.70 1.87
N LYS A 417 -7.45 -9.22 1.14
CA LYS A 417 -8.19 -10.40 1.56
C LYS A 417 -7.27 -11.60 1.79
N ARG A 418 -6.37 -11.88 0.84
CA ARG A 418 -5.39 -12.98 0.96
C ARG A 418 -4.44 -12.80 2.14
N ILE A 419 -4.04 -11.56 2.44
CA ILE A 419 -3.26 -11.24 3.64
C ILE A 419 -4.09 -11.55 4.90
N ALA A 420 -5.36 -11.15 4.93
CA ALA A 420 -6.25 -11.40 6.06
C ALA A 420 -6.57 -12.89 6.23
N ASP A 421 -6.70 -13.65 5.13
CA ASP A 421 -6.89 -15.12 5.17
C ASP A 421 -5.72 -15.80 5.89
N GLU A 422 -4.47 -15.37 5.66
CA GLU A 422 -3.31 -15.94 6.35
C GLU A 422 -3.14 -15.39 7.77
N LEU A 423 -3.44 -14.12 7.99
CA LEU A 423 -3.42 -13.53 9.33
C LEU A 423 -4.39 -14.23 10.28
N GLN A 424 -5.54 -14.68 9.78
CA GLN A 424 -6.49 -15.49 10.55
C GLN A 424 -5.81 -16.73 11.13
N ASN A 425 -5.00 -17.45 10.35
CA ASN A 425 -4.29 -18.64 10.83
C ASN A 425 -3.30 -18.28 11.94
N ILE A 426 -2.57 -17.16 11.78
CA ILE A 426 -1.64 -16.67 12.79
C ILE A 426 -2.36 -16.30 14.08
N VAL A 427 -3.47 -15.59 13.99
CA VAL A 427 -4.22 -15.12 15.16
C VAL A 427 -4.87 -16.27 15.93
N PHE A 428 -5.31 -17.33 15.26
CA PHE A 428 -5.85 -18.51 15.95
C PHE A 428 -4.81 -19.23 16.80
N GLU A 429 -3.53 -19.02 16.58
CA GLU A 429 -2.48 -19.50 17.47
C GLU A 429 -2.37 -18.67 18.76
N ASP A 430 -2.88 -17.42 18.77
CA ASP A 430 -2.90 -16.51 19.92
C ASP A 430 -4.16 -16.67 20.81
N ILE A 431 -5.16 -17.39 20.34
CA ILE A 431 -6.43 -17.67 21.07
C ILE A 431 -6.38 -19.03 21.70
#